data_c487f547b64d38d07520f916645b62b9
#
_entry.id   c487f547b64d38d07520f916645b62b9
#
_cell.length_a   1.000
_cell.length_b   1.000
_cell.length_c   1.000
_cell.angle_alpha   90.00
_cell.angle_beta   90.00
_cell.angle_gamma   90.00
#
_symmetry.space_group_name_H-M   'P 1'
#
loop_
_entity.id
_entity.type
_entity.pdbx_description
1 polymer ?
#
loop_
_entity_poly.entity_id
_entity_poly.type
_entity_poly.pdbx_seq_one_letter_code
_entity_poly.pdbx_strand_id
1 'polypeptide(L)'
;MGNVAVIGAQWGDEGKGKIVDWLAERADMVVRFQGGHNAGHTLVVGENVYKLSLLPSGIVRGTPSVIGNGVVLDPWALKAEIERLGAQGVTATPDTLRIADNCALILPFHRDLDGLREDASGAGKIGTTRRGIGPAYEDKVGRRAIRVCDLAHLDELGPQLDRLTAHHDALRAGFGEPPIDRDRLLADLREIADFVAPFAKPVWRDLNEAKAAGKRILFEGAQGVLLDVDHGTYPFVTSSNTIAGTAAGGSGLGPAAVGFVLGIAKAYATRVGSGPFPTELDDATGERLGERGHEFGTVTGRKRRCGWFDAVLVRQSAAVGGITGIALTKIDVLDGFDSVSICTGYLLRGETLDYFPSHAADQAAVEPVYETMEGWSQSTAGARSWADLPAQAIKYIRRIEELIRCPVALVSTSPERADTILVRDPFAD
;
A
#
# COMPACT_ATOMS: atom_id res chain seq x y z
N MET A 1 11.26 22.65 -5.94
CA MET A 1 10.81 21.38 -6.56
C MET A 1 10.17 20.54 -5.46
N GLY A 2 8.91 20.13 -5.69
CA GLY A 2 8.13 19.44 -4.67
C GLY A 2 8.47 17.96 -4.56
N ASN A 3 8.39 17.41 -3.35
CA ASN A 3 8.33 15.97 -3.15
C ASN A 3 6.89 15.48 -3.41
N VAL A 4 6.73 14.18 -3.67
CA VAL A 4 5.42 13.57 -3.89
C VAL A 4 5.26 12.35 -3.00
N ALA A 5 4.14 12.26 -2.27
CA ALA A 5 3.74 11.05 -1.59
C ALA A 5 2.58 10.38 -2.35
N VAL A 6 2.73 9.11 -2.69
CA VAL A 6 1.70 8.29 -3.35
C VAL A 6 1.12 7.33 -2.35
N ILE A 7 -0.19 7.44 -2.09
CA ILE A 7 -0.93 6.55 -1.19
C ILE A 7 -2.19 6.01 -1.86
N GLY A 8 -2.68 4.85 -1.47
CA GLY A 8 -3.97 4.36 -1.89
C GLY A 8 -5.11 5.08 -1.17
N ALA A 9 -6.14 5.53 -1.89
CA ALA A 9 -7.29 6.21 -1.32
C ALA A 9 -8.46 5.27 -0.98
N GLN A 10 -8.32 3.97 -1.28
CA GLN A 10 -9.31 2.92 -1.05
C GLN A 10 -8.70 1.78 -0.23
N TRP A 11 -9.06 0.52 -0.50
CA TRP A 11 -8.56 -0.68 0.21
C TRP A 11 -7.30 -1.31 -0.40
N GLY A 12 -6.45 -0.55 -1.04
CA GLY A 12 -5.30 -1.09 -1.77
C GLY A 12 -5.70 -1.58 -3.17
N ASP A 13 -4.72 -2.08 -3.90
CA ASP A 13 -4.90 -2.61 -5.27
C ASP A 13 -5.48 -1.60 -6.29
N GLU A 14 -5.37 -0.30 -6.02
CA GLU A 14 -5.88 0.77 -6.88
C GLU A 14 -5.04 0.98 -8.17
N GLY A 15 -4.00 0.16 -8.38
CA GLY A 15 -3.10 0.34 -9.52
C GLY A 15 -1.94 1.32 -9.25
N LYS A 16 -1.55 1.47 -7.97
CA LYS A 16 -0.44 2.33 -7.54
C LYS A 16 0.86 2.07 -8.34
N GLY A 17 1.17 0.81 -8.62
CA GLY A 17 2.42 0.44 -9.29
C GLY A 17 2.65 1.21 -10.61
N LYS A 18 1.64 1.29 -11.49
CA LYS A 18 1.73 2.05 -12.74
C LYS A 18 2.06 3.53 -12.50
N ILE A 19 1.35 4.16 -11.57
CA ILE A 19 1.49 5.60 -11.29
C ILE A 19 2.83 5.89 -10.60
N VAL A 20 3.26 5.04 -9.66
CA VAL A 20 4.56 5.16 -9.00
C VAL A 20 5.70 4.98 -10.01
N ASP A 21 5.62 3.99 -10.92
CA ASP A 21 6.61 3.80 -11.98
C ASP A 21 6.68 5.02 -12.91
N TRP A 22 5.52 5.58 -13.29
CA TRP A 22 5.47 6.79 -14.11
C TRP A 22 6.12 8.00 -13.41
N LEU A 23 5.92 8.15 -12.08
CA LEU A 23 6.53 9.22 -11.28
C LEU A 23 8.02 8.96 -10.99
N ALA A 24 8.42 7.69 -10.83
CA ALA A 24 9.78 7.31 -10.46
C ALA A 24 10.84 7.74 -11.50
N GLU A 25 10.48 7.85 -12.79
CA GLU A 25 11.37 8.42 -13.82
C GLU A 25 11.72 9.88 -13.56
N ARG A 26 10.90 10.59 -12.84
CA ARG A 26 11.02 12.01 -12.58
C ARG A 26 11.52 12.31 -11.17
N ALA A 27 11.65 11.27 -10.34
CA ALA A 27 12.18 11.34 -8.99
C ALA A 27 13.68 11.06 -8.96
N ASP A 28 14.37 11.71 -8.04
CA ASP A 28 15.79 11.46 -7.77
C ASP A 28 15.98 10.33 -6.74
N MET A 29 14.96 10.02 -5.95
CA MET A 29 14.90 8.93 -4.98
C MET A 29 13.48 8.40 -4.80
N VAL A 30 13.33 7.09 -4.54
CA VAL A 30 12.05 6.46 -4.20
C VAL A 30 12.13 5.83 -2.82
N VAL A 31 11.19 6.13 -1.94
CA VAL A 31 11.22 5.74 -0.52
C VAL A 31 9.98 4.95 -0.14
N ARG A 32 10.11 3.69 0.26
CA ARG A 32 9.09 2.92 0.97
C ARG A 32 9.15 3.29 2.45
N PHE A 33 8.06 3.79 3.00
CA PHE A 33 8.05 4.37 4.33
C PHE A 33 7.24 3.58 5.36
N GLN A 34 6.45 2.57 4.96
CA GLN A 34 5.62 1.75 5.85
C GLN A 34 5.27 0.39 5.24
N GLY A 35 4.63 -0.50 6.01
CA GLY A 35 4.26 -1.84 5.60
C GLY A 35 5.44 -2.81 5.65
N GLY A 36 5.43 -3.77 4.79
CA GLY A 36 6.47 -4.79 4.63
C GLY A 36 6.31 -5.48 3.29
N HIS A 37 6.72 -6.74 3.21
CA HIS A 37 6.58 -7.53 1.99
C HIS A 37 5.15 -8.07 1.74
N ASN A 38 4.17 -7.60 2.52
CA ASN A 38 2.73 -7.82 2.26
C ASN A 38 2.17 -6.94 1.13
N ALA A 39 2.92 -5.95 0.65
CA ALA A 39 2.56 -5.21 -0.55
C ALA A 39 2.79 -6.05 -1.81
N GLY A 40 2.11 -5.70 -2.89
CA GLY A 40 2.28 -6.30 -4.20
C GLY A 40 2.16 -5.22 -5.29
N HIS A 41 3.29 -4.79 -5.85
CA HIS A 41 3.33 -3.84 -6.96
C HIS A 41 3.75 -4.58 -8.23
N THR A 42 2.96 -4.48 -9.28
CA THR A 42 3.32 -4.97 -10.61
C THR A 42 3.71 -3.79 -11.47
N LEU A 43 4.90 -3.84 -12.03
CA LEU A 43 5.44 -2.85 -12.96
C LEU A 43 5.60 -3.50 -14.32
N VAL A 44 5.26 -2.76 -15.37
CA VAL A 44 5.49 -3.16 -16.76
C VAL A 44 6.46 -2.17 -17.38
N VAL A 45 7.67 -2.62 -17.68
CA VAL A 45 8.74 -1.79 -18.28
C VAL A 45 9.19 -2.43 -19.59
N GLY A 46 8.78 -1.85 -20.72
CA GLY A 46 8.91 -2.48 -22.01
C GLY A 46 8.11 -3.79 -22.06
N GLU A 47 8.73 -4.89 -22.42
CA GLU A 47 8.11 -6.21 -22.48
C GLU A 47 8.19 -6.98 -21.15
N ASN A 48 8.90 -6.44 -20.16
CA ASN A 48 9.15 -7.12 -18.90
C ASN A 48 8.13 -6.74 -17.81
N VAL A 49 7.70 -7.76 -17.06
CA VAL A 49 6.81 -7.62 -15.91
C VAL A 49 7.58 -7.90 -14.63
N TYR A 50 7.67 -6.89 -13.77
CA TYR A 50 8.32 -6.99 -12.47
C TYR A 50 7.28 -7.00 -11.35
N LYS A 51 7.37 -7.96 -10.45
CA LYS A 51 6.51 -8.06 -9.27
C LYS A 51 7.32 -7.70 -8.03
N LEU A 52 7.03 -6.58 -7.40
CA LEU A 52 7.70 -6.09 -6.20
C LEU A 52 6.81 -6.28 -4.98
N SER A 53 7.42 -6.66 -3.87
CA SER A 53 6.73 -6.79 -2.58
C SER A 53 7.33 -5.86 -1.53
N LEU A 54 8.63 -5.81 -1.40
CA LEU A 54 9.38 -5.04 -0.41
C LEU A 54 10.20 -3.92 -1.03
N LEU A 55 10.84 -4.19 -2.17
CA LEU A 55 11.68 -3.21 -2.85
C LEU A 55 10.86 -2.03 -3.39
N PRO A 56 11.38 -0.79 -3.27
CA PRO A 56 10.76 0.38 -3.90
C PRO A 56 10.77 0.25 -5.42
N SER A 57 9.76 0.80 -6.08
CA SER A 57 9.58 0.69 -7.54
C SER A 57 10.74 1.29 -8.35
N GLY A 58 11.45 2.27 -7.80
CA GLY A 58 12.61 2.90 -8.45
C GLY A 58 13.75 1.94 -8.77
N ILE A 59 13.89 0.82 -8.03
CA ILE A 59 14.98 -0.14 -8.20
C ILE A 59 15.03 -0.73 -9.62
N VAL A 60 13.86 -0.93 -10.24
CA VAL A 60 13.78 -1.51 -11.60
C VAL A 60 14.41 -0.62 -12.66
N ARG A 61 14.51 0.68 -12.37
CA ARG A 61 15.09 1.68 -13.28
C ARG A 61 16.47 2.18 -12.84
N GLY A 62 17.03 1.61 -11.77
CA GLY A 62 18.28 2.08 -11.19
C GLY A 62 18.16 3.41 -10.45
N THR A 63 16.93 3.92 -10.21
CA THR A 63 16.69 5.10 -9.36
C THR A 63 17.05 4.75 -7.92
N PRO A 64 17.83 5.55 -7.20
CA PRO A 64 18.13 5.35 -5.79
C PRO A 64 16.86 5.07 -4.97
N SER A 65 16.85 3.93 -4.34
CA SER A 65 15.70 3.34 -3.67
C SER A 65 15.99 3.14 -2.19
N VAL A 66 15.02 3.47 -1.34
CA VAL A 66 15.19 3.50 0.11
C VAL A 66 14.08 2.72 0.80
N ILE A 67 14.44 1.81 1.69
CA ILE A 67 13.54 1.19 2.66
C ILE A 67 13.69 1.96 3.97
N GLY A 68 12.66 2.72 4.34
CA GLY A 68 12.63 3.58 5.53
C GLY A 68 12.37 2.80 6.81
N ASN A 69 12.63 3.44 7.93
CA ASN A 69 12.46 2.88 9.28
C ASN A 69 11.01 2.57 9.67
N GLY A 70 10.02 3.08 8.92
CA GLY A 70 8.62 2.73 9.13
C GLY A 70 8.25 1.35 8.62
N VAL A 71 9.04 0.76 7.73
CA VAL A 71 8.87 -0.61 7.22
C VAL A 71 9.24 -1.63 8.29
N VAL A 72 8.61 -2.80 8.27
CA VAL A 72 9.11 -4.02 8.93
C VAL A 72 9.70 -4.93 7.87
N LEU A 73 10.97 -5.26 8.02
CA LEU A 73 11.79 -5.89 7.00
C LEU A 73 11.94 -7.39 7.25
N ASP A 74 11.45 -8.23 6.34
CA ASP A 74 11.84 -9.65 6.29
C ASP A 74 13.13 -9.77 5.46
N PRO A 75 14.29 -10.06 6.07
CA PRO A 75 15.56 -10.07 5.37
C PRO A 75 15.70 -11.24 4.39
N TRP A 76 15.06 -12.38 4.66
CA TRP A 76 15.05 -13.53 3.75
C TRP A 76 14.16 -13.26 2.54
N ALA A 77 12.98 -12.64 2.75
CA ALA A 77 12.13 -12.20 1.64
C ALA A 77 12.82 -11.13 0.78
N LEU A 78 13.57 -10.21 1.39
CA LEU A 78 14.40 -9.23 0.67
C LEU A 78 15.43 -9.93 -0.22
N LYS A 79 16.18 -10.89 0.33
CA LYS A 79 17.19 -11.66 -0.41
C LYS A 79 16.56 -12.35 -1.62
N ALA A 80 15.48 -13.09 -1.40
CA ALA A 80 14.76 -13.78 -2.46
C ALA A 80 14.21 -12.84 -3.54
N GLU A 81 13.74 -11.63 -3.15
CA GLU A 81 13.24 -10.64 -4.10
C GLU A 81 14.37 -10.05 -4.93
N ILE A 82 15.53 -9.73 -4.33
CA ILE A 82 16.73 -9.25 -5.04
C ILE A 82 17.27 -10.30 -6.02
N GLU A 83 17.37 -11.55 -5.58
CA GLU A 83 17.83 -12.66 -6.44
C GLU A 83 16.90 -12.87 -7.64
N ARG A 84 15.60 -12.85 -7.41
CA ARG A 84 14.59 -12.97 -8.47
C ARG A 84 14.66 -11.84 -9.48
N LEU A 85 14.83 -10.60 -9.02
CA LEU A 85 15.00 -9.43 -9.90
C LEU A 85 16.35 -9.46 -10.62
N GLY A 86 17.40 -9.96 -9.96
CA GLY A 86 18.70 -10.19 -10.57
C GLY A 86 18.63 -11.12 -11.79
N ALA A 87 17.83 -12.18 -11.71
CA ALA A 87 17.57 -13.07 -12.84
C ALA A 87 16.81 -12.38 -14.01
N GLN A 88 16.17 -11.23 -13.74
CA GLN A 88 15.49 -10.38 -14.73
C GLN A 88 16.37 -9.19 -15.17
N GLY A 89 17.66 -9.15 -14.78
CA GLY A 89 18.61 -8.09 -15.15
C GLY A 89 18.58 -6.84 -14.28
N VAL A 90 17.84 -6.84 -13.15
CA VAL A 90 17.81 -5.72 -12.21
C VAL A 90 18.80 -5.96 -11.07
N THR A 91 19.79 -5.10 -10.92
CA THR A 91 20.85 -5.23 -9.90
C THR A 91 20.61 -4.26 -8.75
N ALA A 92 20.47 -4.79 -7.54
CA ALA A 92 20.47 -4.00 -6.32
C ALA A 92 21.90 -3.93 -5.76
N THR A 93 22.41 -2.72 -5.58
CA THR A 93 23.73 -2.44 -4.99
C THR A 93 23.58 -1.45 -3.84
N PRO A 94 24.58 -1.27 -2.95
CA PRO A 94 24.54 -0.25 -1.91
C PRO A 94 24.36 1.20 -2.41
N ASP A 95 24.61 1.45 -3.69
CA ASP A 95 24.38 2.75 -4.32
C ASP A 95 22.92 2.92 -4.77
N THR A 96 22.27 1.82 -5.19
CA THR A 96 20.90 1.83 -5.70
C THR A 96 19.87 1.44 -4.66
N LEU A 97 20.25 0.74 -3.58
CA LEU A 97 19.36 0.36 -2.48
C LEU A 97 19.98 0.72 -1.13
N ARG A 98 19.20 1.40 -0.29
CA ARG A 98 19.56 1.71 1.09
C ARG A 98 18.43 1.27 2.02
N ILE A 99 18.81 0.71 3.16
CA ILE A 99 17.88 0.23 4.19
C ILE A 99 18.18 0.97 5.49
N ALA A 100 17.14 1.55 6.10
CA ALA A 100 17.30 2.23 7.37
C ALA A 100 17.86 1.25 8.43
N ASP A 101 18.97 1.62 9.02
CA ASP A 101 19.65 0.82 10.05
C ASP A 101 18.78 0.58 11.29
N ASN A 102 17.83 1.47 11.57
CA ASN A 102 16.84 1.36 12.64
C ASN A 102 15.51 0.70 12.22
N CYS A 103 15.44 0.08 11.04
CA CYS A 103 14.28 -0.69 10.58
C CYS A 103 14.13 -1.99 11.38
N ALA A 104 12.92 -2.30 11.86
CA ALA A 104 12.64 -3.54 12.60
C ALA A 104 12.57 -4.75 11.66
N LEU A 105 13.07 -5.90 12.12
CA LEU A 105 13.08 -7.14 11.36
C LEU A 105 11.81 -7.96 11.61
N ILE A 106 11.34 -8.63 10.57
CA ILE A 106 10.42 -9.75 10.66
C ILE A 106 11.26 -11.02 10.80
N LEU A 107 11.01 -11.78 11.86
CA LEU A 107 11.70 -13.04 12.17
C LEU A 107 10.79 -14.25 11.88
N PRO A 108 11.33 -15.46 11.72
CA PRO A 108 10.53 -16.63 11.34
C PRO A 108 9.30 -16.85 12.22
N PHE A 109 9.43 -16.74 13.53
CA PHE A 109 8.34 -16.95 14.47
C PHE A 109 7.23 -15.86 14.39
N HIS A 110 7.49 -14.67 13.83
CA HIS A 110 6.44 -13.70 13.53
C HIS A 110 5.46 -14.24 12.48
N ARG A 111 5.96 -14.93 11.46
CA ARG A 111 5.13 -15.57 10.42
C ARG A 111 4.32 -16.72 11.01
N ASP A 112 4.96 -17.53 11.86
CA ASP A 112 4.28 -18.62 12.55
C ASP A 112 3.14 -18.08 13.41
N LEU A 113 3.40 -17.07 14.23
CA LEU A 113 2.40 -16.45 15.12
C LEU A 113 1.25 -15.80 14.34
N ASP A 114 1.52 -15.13 13.22
CA ASP A 114 0.50 -14.55 12.33
C ASP A 114 -0.42 -15.67 11.79
N GLY A 115 0.15 -16.80 11.37
CA GLY A 115 -0.59 -17.99 10.95
C GLY A 115 -1.43 -18.60 12.07
N LEU A 116 -0.85 -18.83 13.25
CA LEU A 116 -1.52 -19.42 14.40
C LEU A 116 -2.72 -18.58 14.87
N ARG A 117 -2.56 -17.27 14.95
CA ARG A 117 -3.65 -16.34 15.31
C ARG A 117 -4.77 -16.36 14.29
N GLU A 118 -4.44 -16.33 13.00
CA GLU A 118 -5.44 -16.36 11.93
C GLU A 118 -6.21 -17.69 11.94
N ASP A 119 -5.54 -18.82 12.17
CA ASP A 119 -6.20 -20.12 12.23
C ASP A 119 -7.07 -20.28 13.48
N ALA A 120 -6.65 -19.76 14.62
CA ALA A 120 -7.41 -19.78 15.87
C ALA A 120 -8.64 -18.84 15.87
N SER A 121 -8.68 -17.84 14.98
CA SER A 121 -9.72 -16.80 14.98
C SER A 121 -11.08 -17.27 14.46
N GLY A 122 -11.21 -18.46 13.89
CA GLY A 122 -12.49 -19.01 13.41
C GLY A 122 -13.23 -18.04 12.47
N ALA A 123 -14.44 -17.62 12.87
CA ALA A 123 -15.24 -16.64 12.13
C ALA A 123 -14.68 -15.20 12.19
N GLY A 124 -13.79 -14.91 13.12
CA GLY A 124 -13.15 -13.59 13.29
C GLY A 124 -11.88 -13.38 12.45
N LYS A 125 -11.64 -14.23 11.45
CA LYS A 125 -10.47 -14.11 10.56
C LYS A 125 -10.43 -12.74 9.89
N ILE A 126 -9.27 -12.09 9.98
CA ILE A 126 -8.98 -10.81 9.31
C ILE A 126 -8.68 -11.04 7.82
N GLY A 127 -8.13 -12.20 7.47
CA GLY A 127 -7.67 -12.53 6.13
C GLY A 127 -6.23 -12.05 5.92
N THR A 128 -5.36 -12.20 6.94
CA THR A 128 -3.95 -11.78 6.89
C THR A 128 -3.19 -12.48 5.77
N THR A 129 -2.06 -11.89 5.39
CA THR A 129 -1.15 -12.50 4.40
C THR A 129 -0.25 -13.56 5.01
N ARG A 130 -0.29 -13.79 6.32
CA ARG A 130 0.55 -14.70 7.12
C ARG A 130 2.05 -14.44 6.93
N ARG A 131 2.41 -13.16 6.79
CA ARG A 131 3.81 -12.73 6.57
C ARG A 131 4.46 -12.15 7.81
N GLY A 132 3.79 -12.23 8.95
CA GLY A 132 4.32 -11.77 10.23
C GLY A 132 4.37 -10.25 10.40
N ILE A 133 3.65 -9.50 9.56
CA ILE A 133 3.65 -8.04 9.58
C ILE A 133 3.15 -7.52 10.93
N GLY A 134 1.96 -7.97 11.36
CA GLY A 134 1.34 -7.57 12.62
C GLY A 134 2.23 -7.85 13.83
N PRO A 135 2.66 -9.10 14.06
CA PRO A 135 3.56 -9.44 15.15
C PRO A 135 4.87 -8.65 15.17
N ALA A 136 5.45 -8.34 14.00
CA ALA A 136 6.67 -7.51 13.93
C ALA A 136 6.41 -6.05 14.32
N TYR A 137 5.26 -5.46 13.94
CA TYR A 137 4.86 -4.13 14.41
C TYR A 137 4.56 -4.13 15.91
N GLU A 138 3.93 -5.17 16.46
CA GLU A 138 3.74 -5.34 17.91
C GLU A 138 5.09 -5.32 18.64
N ASP A 139 6.10 -6.03 18.13
CA ASP A 139 7.43 -6.05 18.72
C ASP A 139 8.14 -4.71 18.60
N LYS A 140 7.97 -4.01 17.48
CA LYS A 140 8.52 -2.67 17.29
C LYS A 140 8.00 -1.70 18.36
N VAL A 141 6.68 -1.60 18.53
CA VAL A 141 6.08 -0.69 19.53
C VAL A 141 6.23 -1.22 20.94
N GLY A 142 6.34 -2.55 21.13
CA GLY A 142 6.69 -3.24 22.38
C GLY A 142 8.16 -3.08 22.79
N ARG A 143 9.01 -2.46 21.98
CA ARG A 143 10.42 -2.15 22.23
C ARG A 143 11.29 -3.40 22.47
N ARG A 144 10.98 -4.51 21.76
CA ARG A 144 11.73 -5.77 21.82
C ARG A 144 12.19 -6.26 20.45
N ALA A 145 11.83 -5.55 19.35
CA ALA A 145 12.24 -5.91 18.00
C ALA A 145 13.77 -5.94 17.84
N ILE A 146 14.26 -6.90 17.07
CA ILE A 146 15.59 -6.86 16.46
C ILE A 146 15.54 -5.92 15.28
N ARG A 147 16.54 -5.07 15.11
CA ARG A 147 16.62 -4.08 14.03
C ARG A 147 17.81 -4.39 13.11
N VAL A 148 17.82 -3.75 11.94
CA VAL A 148 18.89 -3.92 10.95
C VAL A 148 20.27 -3.61 11.55
N CYS A 149 20.42 -2.56 12.37
CA CYS A 149 21.69 -2.22 13.04
C CYS A 149 22.17 -3.33 14.00
N ASP A 150 21.27 -4.09 14.58
CA ASP A 150 21.63 -5.16 15.51
C ASP A 150 22.34 -6.33 14.83
N LEU A 151 22.17 -6.47 13.49
CA LEU A 151 22.84 -7.50 12.71
C LEU A 151 24.38 -7.33 12.68
N ALA A 152 24.89 -6.13 12.92
CA ALA A 152 26.32 -5.86 13.05
C ALA A 152 26.88 -6.25 14.45
N HIS A 153 26.01 -6.55 15.43
CA HIS A 153 26.37 -6.78 16.83
C HIS A 153 25.75 -8.07 17.38
N LEU A 154 25.72 -9.13 16.59
CA LEU A 154 25.03 -10.40 16.92
C LEU A 154 25.52 -11.05 18.23
N ASP A 155 26.80 -10.85 18.58
CA ASP A 155 27.38 -11.40 19.82
C ASP A 155 26.87 -10.65 21.07
N GLU A 156 26.31 -9.46 20.91
CA GLU A 156 25.75 -8.65 21.99
C GLU A 156 24.22 -8.85 22.16
N LEU A 157 23.57 -9.57 21.24
CA LEU A 157 22.12 -9.76 21.21
C LEU A 157 21.54 -10.65 22.32
N GLY A 158 22.37 -11.32 23.11
CA GLY A 158 21.92 -12.29 24.13
C GLY A 158 20.73 -11.80 24.95
N PRO A 159 20.85 -10.70 25.71
CA PRO A 159 19.78 -10.20 26.58
C PRO A 159 18.53 -9.73 25.81
N GLN A 160 18.68 -9.25 24.57
CA GLN A 160 17.56 -8.83 23.72
C GLN A 160 16.78 -10.04 23.20
N LEU A 161 17.50 -11.08 22.76
CA LEU A 161 16.91 -12.35 22.34
C LEU A 161 16.17 -13.01 23.51
N ASP A 162 16.75 -13.02 24.72
CA ASP A 162 16.11 -13.61 25.90
C ASP A 162 14.76 -12.93 26.21
N ARG A 163 14.68 -11.59 26.14
CA ARG A 163 13.41 -10.85 26.33
C ARG A 163 12.41 -11.13 25.21
N LEU A 164 12.89 -11.22 23.98
CA LEU A 164 12.07 -11.45 22.79
C LEU A 164 11.49 -12.87 22.84
N THR A 165 12.33 -13.89 23.03
CA THR A 165 11.90 -15.29 23.06
C THR A 165 10.99 -15.56 24.25
N ALA A 166 11.29 -15.06 25.45
CA ALA A 166 10.42 -15.22 26.61
C ALA A 166 8.99 -14.71 26.37
N HIS A 167 8.84 -13.58 25.67
CA HIS A 167 7.52 -13.05 25.30
C HIS A 167 6.79 -13.97 24.31
N HIS A 168 7.47 -14.37 23.24
CA HIS A 168 6.87 -15.20 22.21
C HIS A 168 6.64 -16.64 22.65
N ASP A 169 7.50 -17.19 23.52
CA ASP A 169 7.33 -18.54 24.07
C ASP A 169 6.07 -18.65 24.95
N ALA A 170 5.76 -17.59 25.71
CA ALA A 170 4.51 -17.53 26.47
C ALA A 170 3.28 -17.52 25.53
N LEU A 171 3.33 -16.83 24.39
CA LEU A 171 2.26 -16.85 23.39
C LEU A 171 2.18 -18.22 22.69
N ARG A 172 3.31 -18.78 22.26
CA ARG A 172 3.39 -20.07 21.59
C ARG A 172 2.85 -21.20 22.47
N ALA A 173 3.19 -21.19 23.77
CA ALA A 173 2.65 -22.15 24.74
C ALA A 173 1.11 -22.11 24.80
N GLY A 174 0.49 -20.92 24.69
CA GLY A 174 -0.97 -20.75 24.60
C GLY A 174 -1.60 -21.40 23.36
N PHE A 175 -0.83 -21.58 22.29
CA PHE A 175 -1.23 -22.29 21.05
C PHE A 175 -0.79 -23.77 21.03
N GLY A 176 -0.10 -24.25 22.07
CA GLY A 176 0.42 -25.61 22.13
C GLY A 176 1.70 -25.82 21.31
N GLU A 177 2.36 -24.75 20.92
CA GLU A 177 3.59 -24.77 20.14
C GLU A 177 4.84 -24.83 21.04
N PRO A 178 5.92 -25.47 20.58
CA PRO A 178 7.19 -25.51 21.32
C PRO A 178 7.81 -24.11 21.41
N PRO A 179 8.69 -23.88 22.40
CA PRO A 179 9.45 -22.64 22.49
C PRO A 179 10.32 -22.41 21.26
N ILE A 180 10.72 -21.15 21.05
CA ILE A 180 11.61 -20.76 19.95
C ILE A 180 13.00 -21.36 20.18
N ASP A 181 13.52 -22.03 19.15
CA ASP A 181 14.93 -22.43 19.13
C ASP A 181 15.82 -21.20 18.95
N ARG A 182 16.35 -20.71 20.08
CA ARG A 182 17.16 -19.49 20.16
C ARG A 182 18.50 -19.62 19.40
N ASP A 183 19.12 -20.79 19.47
CA ASP A 183 20.42 -21.02 18.84
C ASP A 183 20.24 -21.10 17.30
N ARG A 184 19.18 -21.73 16.87
CA ARG A 184 18.79 -21.73 15.45
C ARG A 184 18.48 -20.33 14.95
N LEU A 185 17.71 -19.54 15.70
CA LEU A 185 17.39 -18.16 15.33
C LEU A 185 18.67 -17.32 15.19
N LEU A 186 19.61 -17.45 16.13
CA LEU A 186 20.89 -16.73 16.06
C LEU A 186 21.75 -17.18 14.88
N ALA A 187 21.73 -18.48 14.53
CA ALA A 187 22.41 -18.98 13.35
C ALA A 187 21.81 -18.42 12.06
N ASP A 188 20.48 -18.39 11.95
CA ASP A 188 19.77 -17.83 10.80
C ASP A 188 20.03 -16.30 10.65
N LEU A 189 20.14 -15.58 11.77
CA LEU A 189 20.50 -14.16 11.77
C LEU A 189 21.95 -13.94 11.31
N ARG A 190 22.90 -14.80 11.73
CA ARG A 190 24.30 -14.74 11.26
C ARG A 190 24.41 -14.99 9.76
N GLU A 191 23.67 -15.96 9.25
CA GLU A 191 23.68 -16.27 7.81
C GLU A 191 23.18 -15.10 6.94
N ILE A 192 22.13 -14.38 7.40
CA ILE A 192 21.55 -13.28 6.63
C ILE A 192 22.22 -11.93 6.85
N ALA A 193 22.98 -11.76 7.94
CA ALA A 193 23.59 -10.49 8.32
C ALA A 193 24.53 -9.95 7.23
N ASP A 194 25.44 -10.79 6.72
CA ASP A 194 26.39 -10.40 5.68
C ASP A 194 25.71 -9.94 4.38
N PHE A 195 24.53 -10.50 4.08
CA PHE A 195 23.73 -10.07 2.94
C PHE A 195 23.11 -8.68 3.13
N VAL A 196 22.60 -8.39 4.34
CA VAL A 196 21.90 -7.13 4.64
C VAL A 196 22.86 -5.98 4.92
N ALA A 197 23.99 -6.25 5.57
CA ALA A 197 24.93 -5.25 6.06
C ALA A 197 25.35 -4.20 5.01
N PRO A 198 25.64 -4.53 3.74
CA PRO A 198 26.05 -3.53 2.75
C PRO A 198 24.98 -2.46 2.48
N PHE A 199 23.71 -2.78 2.65
CA PHE A 199 22.59 -1.89 2.40
C PHE A 199 22.21 -1.03 3.61
N ALA A 200 22.63 -1.40 4.82
CA ALA A 200 22.30 -0.71 6.06
C ALA A 200 22.93 0.68 6.12
N LYS A 201 22.11 1.72 6.29
CA LYS A 201 22.53 3.13 6.30
C LYS A 201 21.70 3.96 7.30
N PRO A 202 22.22 5.06 7.83
CA PRO A 202 21.47 6.08 8.54
C PRO A 202 20.60 6.88 7.56
N VAL A 203 19.56 6.25 7.03
CA VAL A 203 18.71 6.75 5.94
C VAL A 203 18.15 8.13 6.21
N TRP A 204 17.79 8.44 7.47
CA TRP A 204 17.32 9.78 7.84
C TRP A 204 18.31 10.88 7.45
N ARG A 205 19.62 10.63 7.56
CA ARG A 205 20.67 11.55 7.18
C ARG A 205 20.73 11.73 5.67
N ASP A 206 20.80 10.62 4.94
CA ASP A 206 20.89 10.62 3.47
C ASP A 206 19.69 11.37 2.84
N LEU A 207 18.48 11.15 3.38
CA LEU A 207 17.25 11.80 2.89
C LEU A 207 17.20 13.31 3.23
N ASN A 208 17.70 13.72 4.42
CA ASN A 208 17.80 15.13 4.76
C ASN A 208 18.84 15.84 3.89
N GLU A 209 19.98 15.21 3.59
CA GLU A 209 20.99 15.73 2.66
C GLU A 209 20.40 15.83 1.24
N ALA A 210 19.69 14.83 0.76
CA ALA A 210 19.02 14.86 -0.54
C ALA A 210 17.99 16.01 -0.63
N LYS A 211 17.16 16.18 0.41
CA LYS A 211 16.21 17.30 0.51
C LYS A 211 16.92 18.65 0.50
N ALA A 212 18.00 18.81 1.27
CA ALA A 212 18.78 20.05 1.30
C ALA A 212 19.42 20.37 -0.06
N ALA A 213 19.78 19.33 -0.84
CA ALA A 213 20.28 19.46 -2.19
C ALA A 213 19.16 19.68 -3.25
N GLY A 214 17.91 19.86 -2.84
CA GLY A 214 16.78 20.11 -3.75
C GLY A 214 16.36 18.89 -4.59
N LYS A 215 16.71 17.67 -4.16
CA LYS A 215 16.33 16.43 -4.82
C LYS A 215 14.83 16.17 -4.67
N ARG A 216 14.22 15.58 -5.71
CA ARG A 216 12.82 15.14 -5.73
C ARG A 216 12.70 13.76 -5.12
N ILE A 217 12.01 13.67 -3.98
CA ILE A 217 11.77 12.42 -3.27
C ILE A 217 10.34 11.97 -3.56
N LEU A 218 10.19 10.73 -4.04
CA LEU A 218 8.93 10.05 -4.21
C LEU A 218 8.71 9.09 -3.04
N PHE A 219 7.74 9.37 -2.19
CA PHE A 219 7.32 8.44 -1.12
C PHE A 219 6.29 7.47 -1.67
N GLU A 220 6.64 6.20 -1.68
CA GLU A 220 5.80 5.11 -2.16
C GLU A 220 5.11 4.41 -0.99
N GLY A 221 3.80 4.65 -0.85
CA GLY A 221 2.97 3.97 0.14
C GLY A 221 2.55 2.56 -0.30
N ALA A 222 2.27 1.73 0.66
CA ALA A 222 1.68 0.40 0.49
C ALA A 222 0.25 0.39 1.01
N GLN A 223 -0.57 -0.58 0.57
CA GLN A 223 -1.99 -0.71 0.92
C GLN A 223 -2.81 0.54 0.53
N GLY A 224 -3.77 0.95 1.36
CA GLY A 224 -4.58 2.15 1.15
C GLY A 224 -5.16 2.65 2.46
N VAL A 225 -5.68 3.89 2.47
CA VAL A 225 -6.17 4.58 3.69
C VAL A 225 -7.27 3.78 4.40
N LEU A 226 -8.12 3.07 3.65
CA LEU A 226 -9.18 2.24 4.25
C LEU A 226 -8.66 0.95 4.91
N LEU A 227 -7.36 0.67 4.77
CA LEU A 227 -6.63 -0.38 5.49
C LEU A 227 -5.69 0.20 6.59
N ASP A 228 -5.71 1.50 6.84
CA ASP A 228 -4.91 2.13 7.90
C ASP A 228 -5.34 1.61 9.27
N VAL A 229 -4.38 1.36 10.16
CA VAL A 229 -4.65 0.77 11.48
C VAL A 229 -5.54 1.65 12.36
N ASP A 230 -5.49 2.98 12.19
CA ASP A 230 -6.27 3.94 12.98
C ASP A 230 -7.53 4.42 12.23
N HIS A 231 -7.41 4.68 10.93
CA HIS A 231 -8.43 5.34 10.11
C HIS A 231 -9.18 4.41 9.16
N GLY A 232 -8.76 3.16 9.07
CA GLY A 232 -9.37 2.16 8.20
C GLY A 232 -10.59 1.46 8.80
N THR A 233 -11.04 0.43 8.11
CA THR A 233 -12.20 -0.40 8.49
C THR A 233 -11.81 -1.44 9.55
N TYR A 234 -11.40 -0.98 10.72
CA TYR A 234 -10.95 -1.81 11.84
C TYR A 234 -12.04 -2.83 12.27
N PRO A 235 -11.70 -4.10 12.56
CA PRO A 235 -10.34 -4.67 12.65
C PRO A 235 -9.77 -5.20 11.33
N PHE A 236 -10.47 -5.05 10.21
CA PHE A 236 -10.07 -5.56 8.89
C PHE A 236 -9.11 -4.56 8.19
N VAL A 237 -7.94 -4.38 8.78
CA VAL A 237 -6.91 -3.40 8.40
C VAL A 237 -5.52 -4.03 8.39
N THR A 238 -4.52 -3.33 7.85
CA THR A 238 -3.11 -3.65 8.05
C THR A 238 -2.62 -3.12 9.41
N SER A 239 -1.47 -3.57 9.85
CA SER A 239 -0.90 -3.19 11.15
C SER A 239 -0.04 -1.93 11.10
N SER A 240 -0.12 -1.15 10.02
CA SER A 240 0.62 0.10 9.87
C SER A 240 -0.29 1.26 9.51
N ASN A 241 0.17 2.49 9.78
CA ASN A 241 -0.47 3.68 9.24
C ASN A 241 -0.08 3.84 7.76
N THR A 242 -1.09 3.98 6.90
CA THR A 242 -0.95 4.04 5.43
C THR A 242 -1.12 5.45 4.88
N ILE A 243 -1.46 6.41 5.74
CA ILE A 243 -1.65 7.82 5.38
C ILE A 243 -0.31 8.53 5.08
N ALA A 244 -0.33 9.58 4.27
CA ALA A 244 0.88 10.29 3.87
C ALA A 244 1.63 10.96 5.04
N GLY A 245 0.95 11.30 6.12
CA GLY A 245 1.58 11.86 7.33
C GLY A 245 2.67 10.97 7.92
N THR A 246 2.57 9.64 7.73
CA THR A 246 3.58 8.69 8.21
C THR A 246 4.82 8.59 7.33
N ALA A 247 4.80 9.14 6.12
CA ALA A 247 5.97 9.17 5.25
C ALA A 247 7.15 9.91 5.90
N ALA A 248 6.87 11.01 6.60
CA ALA A 248 7.87 11.76 7.34
C ALA A 248 8.52 10.91 8.44
N GLY A 249 7.73 10.40 9.40
CA GLY A 249 8.23 9.57 10.50
C GLY A 249 8.85 8.25 10.05
N GLY A 250 8.28 7.62 9.02
CA GLY A 250 8.75 6.35 8.46
C GLY A 250 10.01 6.44 7.61
N SER A 251 10.46 7.65 7.29
CA SER A 251 11.71 7.92 6.53
C SER A 251 12.74 8.74 7.32
N GLY A 252 12.36 9.27 8.49
CA GLY A 252 13.24 10.13 9.30
C GLY A 252 13.33 11.58 8.79
N LEU A 253 12.32 12.04 8.05
CA LEU A 253 12.20 13.42 7.59
C LEU A 253 11.18 14.20 8.45
N GLY A 254 11.25 15.51 8.40
CA GLY A 254 10.21 16.36 9.01
C GLY A 254 8.93 16.38 8.16
N PRO A 255 7.76 16.68 8.76
CA PRO A 255 6.46 16.59 8.08
C PRO A 255 6.34 17.48 6.83
N ALA A 256 7.01 18.64 6.82
CA ALA A 256 7.05 19.53 5.67
C ALA A 256 7.78 18.95 4.43
N ALA A 257 8.41 17.77 4.57
CA ALA A 257 9.09 17.11 3.45
C ALA A 257 8.13 16.30 2.56
N VAL A 258 6.89 16.05 2.97
CA VAL A 258 5.96 15.17 2.24
C VAL A 258 5.53 15.75 0.88
N GLY A 259 5.35 17.09 0.79
CA GLY A 259 5.02 17.76 -0.45
C GLY A 259 3.60 17.46 -0.95
N PHE A 260 3.45 17.23 -2.27
CA PHE A 260 2.18 16.89 -2.90
C PHE A 260 1.76 15.48 -2.51
N VAL A 261 0.52 15.29 -2.06
CA VAL A 261 -0.02 13.98 -1.74
C VAL A 261 -0.96 13.52 -2.84
N LEU A 262 -0.53 12.52 -3.60
CA LEU A 262 -1.31 11.91 -4.67
C LEU A 262 -2.03 10.66 -4.13
N GLY A 263 -3.34 10.73 -4.02
CA GLY A 263 -4.19 9.58 -3.70
C GLY A 263 -4.52 8.78 -4.96
N ILE A 264 -4.33 7.48 -4.92
CA ILE A 264 -4.75 6.62 -6.04
C ILE A 264 -6.11 6.03 -5.73
N ALA A 265 -7.08 6.22 -6.63
CA ALA A 265 -8.42 5.66 -6.54
C ALA A 265 -8.80 5.00 -7.87
N LYS A 266 -9.44 3.85 -7.83
CA LYS A 266 -10.13 3.30 -9.01
C LYS A 266 -11.41 4.07 -9.29
N ALA A 267 -11.85 4.08 -10.53
CA ALA A 267 -13.16 4.63 -10.92
C ALA A 267 -14.35 3.80 -10.36
N TYR A 268 -14.09 2.74 -9.65
CA TYR A 268 -15.01 1.88 -8.90
C TYR A 268 -14.30 1.42 -7.63
N ALA A 269 -14.91 0.60 -6.80
CA ALA A 269 -14.28 0.10 -5.58
C ALA A 269 -13.99 -1.40 -5.67
N THR A 270 -12.87 -1.82 -5.04
CA THR A 270 -12.57 -3.24 -4.85
C THR A 270 -12.02 -3.50 -3.45
N ARG A 271 -12.29 -4.70 -2.92
CA ARG A 271 -11.75 -5.13 -1.63
C ARG A 271 -11.32 -6.59 -1.69
N VAL A 272 -10.18 -6.90 -1.06
CA VAL A 272 -9.73 -8.28 -0.82
C VAL A 272 -10.05 -8.67 0.62
N GLY A 273 -10.52 -9.91 0.81
CA GLY A 273 -10.78 -10.45 2.14
C GLY A 273 -12.06 -9.96 2.80
N SER A 274 -12.12 -10.14 4.11
CA SER A 274 -13.30 -9.84 4.93
C SER A 274 -13.43 -8.36 5.25
N GLY A 275 -14.52 -8.01 5.92
CA GLY A 275 -14.81 -6.66 6.41
C GLY A 275 -15.85 -5.91 5.59
N PRO A 276 -16.29 -4.75 6.08
CA PRO A 276 -17.38 -3.98 5.50
C PRO A 276 -17.01 -3.44 4.12
N PHE A 277 -17.99 -3.47 3.21
CA PHE A 277 -17.88 -2.92 1.87
C PHE A 277 -19.24 -2.38 1.44
N PRO A 278 -19.60 -1.14 1.82
CA PRO A 278 -20.96 -0.61 1.66
C PRO A 278 -21.47 -0.66 0.22
N THR A 279 -20.60 -0.43 -0.75
CA THR A 279 -20.99 -0.37 -2.18
C THR A 279 -20.76 -1.68 -2.93
N GLU A 280 -20.55 -2.79 -2.21
CA GLU A 280 -20.35 -4.11 -2.83
C GLU A 280 -21.54 -4.50 -3.71
N LEU A 281 -21.26 -5.12 -4.85
CA LEU A 281 -22.22 -5.62 -5.80
C LEU A 281 -22.07 -7.15 -5.92
N ASP A 282 -23.01 -7.87 -5.35
CA ASP A 282 -23.09 -9.33 -5.46
C ASP A 282 -24.09 -9.74 -6.56
N ASP A 283 -23.89 -9.15 -7.74
CA ASP A 283 -24.74 -9.31 -8.93
C ASP A 283 -23.93 -9.35 -10.22
N ALA A 284 -24.61 -9.43 -11.37
CA ALA A 284 -23.97 -9.44 -12.68
C ALA A 284 -23.13 -8.17 -12.95
N THR A 285 -23.44 -7.04 -12.30
CA THR A 285 -22.66 -5.80 -12.41
C THR A 285 -21.31 -5.95 -11.72
N GLY A 286 -21.31 -6.48 -10.50
CA GLY A 286 -20.09 -6.78 -9.75
C GLY A 286 -19.21 -7.81 -10.46
N GLU A 287 -19.81 -8.85 -11.04
CA GLU A 287 -19.09 -9.84 -11.85
C GLU A 287 -18.45 -9.18 -13.07
N ARG A 288 -19.18 -8.37 -13.81
CA ARG A 288 -18.68 -7.65 -14.98
C ARG A 288 -17.52 -6.71 -14.64
N LEU A 289 -17.59 -5.97 -13.52
CA LEU A 289 -16.48 -5.15 -13.01
C LEU A 289 -15.25 -6.02 -12.72
N GLY A 290 -15.43 -7.16 -12.05
CA GLY A 290 -14.37 -8.11 -11.71
C GLY A 290 -13.66 -8.69 -12.94
N GLU A 291 -14.42 -9.14 -13.93
CA GLU A 291 -13.88 -9.73 -15.17
C GLU A 291 -13.14 -8.68 -16.00
N ARG A 292 -13.76 -7.54 -16.29
CA ARG A 292 -13.17 -6.49 -17.11
C ARG A 292 -11.97 -5.82 -16.44
N GLY A 293 -12.06 -5.65 -15.11
CA GLY A 293 -10.97 -5.10 -14.30
C GLY A 293 -9.85 -6.11 -14.01
N HIS A 294 -9.98 -7.38 -14.40
CA HIS A 294 -9.04 -8.44 -14.00
C HIS A 294 -8.79 -8.42 -12.49
N GLU A 295 -9.88 -8.35 -11.70
CA GLU A 295 -9.79 -8.15 -10.26
C GLU A 295 -9.48 -9.44 -9.51
N PHE A 296 -8.21 -9.87 -9.64
CA PHE A 296 -7.63 -11.00 -8.93
C PHE A 296 -6.36 -10.54 -8.18
N GLY A 297 -6.15 -11.08 -6.99
CA GLY A 297 -4.97 -10.76 -6.18
C GLY A 297 -3.69 -11.20 -6.86
N THR A 298 -2.75 -10.29 -7.06
CA THR A 298 -1.48 -10.53 -7.79
C THR A 298 -0.64 -11.66 -7.18
N VAL A 299 -0.73 -11.85 -5.86
CA VAL A 299 0.07 -12.83 -5.11
C VAL A 299 -0.74 -14.08 -4.80
N THR A 300 -2.00 -13.93 -4.42
CA THR A 300 -2.85 -15.02 -3.93
C THR A 300 -3.80 -15.58 -4.98
N GLY A 301 -3.98 -14.90 -6.12
CA GLY A 301 -4.99 -15.25 -7.13
C GLY A 301 -6.44 -15.12 -6.65
N ARG A 302 -6.70 -14.63 -5.42
CA ARG A 302 -8.05 -14.50 -4.88
C ARG A 302 -8.84 -13.46 -5.65
N LYS A 303 -10.11 -13.79 -5.99
CA LYS A 303 -11.05 -12.83 -6.59
C LYS A 303 -11.28 -11.67 -5.61
N ARG A 304 -11.23 -10.44 -6.12
CA ARG A 304 -11.59 -9.24 -5.37
C ARG A 304 -13.11 -9.03 -5.43
N ARG A 305 -13.67 -8.61 -4.32
CA ARG A 305 -15.04 -8.09 -4.25
C ARG A 305 -15.08 -6.77 -4.99
N CYS A 306 -16.12 -6.50 -5.77
CA CYS A 306 -16.25 -5.30 -6.58
C CYS A 306 -17.51 -4.52 -6.21
N GLY A 307 -17.49 -3.21 -6.38
CA GLY A 307 -18.61 -2.34 -6.08
C GLY A 307 -18.50 -0.97 -6.75
N TRP A 308 -19.55 -0.17 -6.67
CA TRP A 308 -19.54 1.18 -7.20
C TRP A 308 -18.56 2.09 -6.46
N PHE A 309 -18.18 3.19 -7.08
CA PHE A 309 -17.31 4.21 -6.46
C PHE A 309 -18.00 4.78 -5.21
N ASP A 310 -17.26 4.83 -4.12
CA ASP A 310 -17.71 5.36 -2.83
C ASP A 310 -17.07 6.73 -2.57
N ALA A 311 -17.83 7.78 -2.86
CA ALA A 311 -17.33 9.14 -2.70
C ALA A 311 -17.22 9.55 -1.21
N VAL A 312 -17.99 8.93 -0.32
CA VAL A 312 -17.91 9.21 1.13
C VAL A 312 -16.57 8.71 1.67
N LEU A 313 -16.23 7.44 1.38
CA LEU A 313 -14.98 6.85 1.83
C LEU A 313 -13.75 7.54 1.21
N VAL A 314 -13.80 7.86 -0.10
CA VAL A 314 -12.65 8.53 -0.75
C VAL A 314 -12.50 9.96 -0.25
N ARG A 315 -13.60 10.69 0.02
CA ARG A 315 -13.56 12.02 0.66
C ARG A 315 -12.94 11.96 2.05
N GLN A 316 -13.34 10.98 2.86
CA GLN A 316 -12.77 10.75 4.18
C GLN A 316 -11.28 10.41 4.07
N SER A 317 -10.91 9.52 3.13
CA SER A 317 -9.50 9.19 2.86
C SER A 317 -8.68 10.40 2.41
N ALA A 318 -9.27 11.29 1.60
CA ALA A 318 -8.61 12.52 1.18
C ALA A 318 -8.33 13.44 2.38
N ALA A 319 -9.30 13.59 3.28
CA ALA A 319 -9.15 14.43 4.47
C ALA A 319 -8.09 13.87 5.44
N VAL A 320 -8.19 12.61 5.85
CA VAL A 320 -7.27 12.02 6.84
C VAL A 320 -5.90 11.70 6.26
N GLY A 321 -5.84 11.36 4.97
CA GLY A 321 -4.59 11.08 4.26
C GLY A 321 -3.84 12.34 3.81
N GLY A 322 -4.46 13.53 3.90
CA GLY A 322 -3.89 14.78 3.41
C GLY A 322 -3.75 14.81 1.89
N ILE A 323 -4.63 14.11 1.15
CA ILE A 323 -4.57 14.01 -0.30
C ILE A 323 -4.90 15.36 -0.95
N THR A 324 -4.03 15.83 -1.83
CA THR A 324 -4.16 17.11 -2.54
C THR A 324 -4.50 16.96 -4.03
N GLY A 325 -4.48 15.72 -4.52
CA GLY A 325 -4.92 15.35 -5.86
C GLY A 325 -5.12 13.85 -6.00
N ILE A 326 -6.03 13.44 -6.88
CA ILE A 326 -6.35 12.03 -7.14
C ILE A 326 -5.75 11.61 -8.49
N ALA A 327 -5.15 10.43 -8.54
CA ALA A 327 -4.97 9.67 -9.76
C ALA A 327 -6.12 8.66 -9.87
N LEU A 328 -7.05 8.95 -10.78
CA LEU A 328 -8.19 8.06 -11.03
C LEU A 328 -7.77 6.99 -12.03
N THR A 329 -7.89 5.73 -11.65
CA THR A 329 -7.43 4.59 -12.46
C THR A 329 -8.60 3.74 -12.94
N LYS A 330 -8.36 2.97 -14.01
CA LYS A 330 -9.29 1.96 -14.53
C LYS A 330 -10.65 2.51 -14.96
N ILE A 331 -10.69 3.72 -15.53
CA ILE A 331 -11.91 4.30 -16.07
C ILE A 331 -12.44 3.46 -17.24
N ASP A 332 -11.55 2.82 -18.00
CA ASP A 332 -11.81 1.92 -19.11
C ASP A 332 -12.65 0.69 -18.75
N VAL A 333 -12.61 0.27 -17.49
CA VAL A 333 -13.44 -0.84 -16.99
C VAL A 333 -14.93 -0.51 -17.05
N LEU A 334 -15.27 0.78 -16.93
CA LEU A 334 -16.67 1.26 -16.96
C LEU A 334 -17.20 1.49 -18.38
N ASP A 335 -16.40 1.32 -19.43
CA ASP A 335 -16.86 1.46 -20.81
C ASP A 335 -18.02 0.49 -21.12
N GLY A 336 -19.04 0.97 -21.83
CA GLY A 336 -20.17 0.15 -22.25
C GLY A 336 -21.17 -0.21 -21.13
N PHE A 337 -21.11 0.44 -19.96
CA PHE A 337 -22.20 0.43 -19.01
C PHE A 337 -23.25 1.48 -19.42
N ASP A 338 -24.52 1.12 -19.34
CA ASP A 338 -25.63 2.04 -19.66
C ASP A 338 -25.77 3.12 -18.58
N SER A 339 -25.45 2.75 -17.34
CA SER A 339 -25.42 3.65 -16.19
C SER A 339 -24.29 3.29 -15.24
N VAL A 340 -23.77 4.28 -14.53
CA VAL A 340 -22.77 4.15 -13.46
C VAL A 340 -23.29 4.84 -12.20
N SER A 341 -22.98 4.29 -11.04
CA SER A 341 -23.46 4.87 -9.77
C SER A 341 -22.29 5.30 -8.89
N ILE A 342 -22.51 6.36 -8.10
CA ILE A 342 -21.59 6.87 -7.09
C ILE A 342 -22.34 6.89 -5.75
N CYS A 343 -21.74 6.29 -4.71
CA CYS A 343 -22.26 6.44 -3.35
C CYS A 343 -21.92 7.83 -2.83
N THR A 344 -22.97 8.58 -2.46
CA THR A 344 -22.88 9.98 -2.02
C THR A 344 -23.13 10.18 -0.54
N GLY A 345 -23.69 9.18 0.13
CA GLY A 345 -24.03 9.16 1.55
C GLY A 345 -24.37 7.76 2.03
N TYR A 346 -24.61 7.62 3.31
CA TYR A 346 -25.11 6.38 3.91
C TYR A 346 -26.41 6.62 4.68
N LEU A 347 -27.24 5.59 4.74
CA LEU A 347 -28.36 5.51 5.65
C LEU A 347 -27.99 4.54 6.77
N LEU A 348 -28.08 4.97 8.03
CA LEU A 348 -27.86 4.14 9.21
C LEU A 348 -29.06 4.33 10.17
N ARG A 349 -29.88 3.28 10.35
CA ARG A 349 -31.04 3.29 11.25
C ARG A 349 -32.02 4.47 11.01
N GLY A 350 -32.14 4.88 9.72
CA GLY A 350 -33.03 5.99 9.31
C GLY A 350 -32.37 7.37 9.33
N GLU A 351 -31.11 7.48 9.75
CA GLU A 351 -30.36 8.73 9.73
C GLU A 351 -29.37 8.73 8.55
N THR A 352 -29.27 9.86 7.85
CA THR A 352 -28.30 10.04 6.76
C THR A 352 -26.96 10.46 7.32
N LEU A 353 -25.88 9.75 6.92
CA LEU A 353 -24.51 10.06 7.27
C LEU A 353 -23.72 10.47 6.04
N ASP A 354 -22.85 11.46 6.20
CA ASP A 354 -21.87 11.91 5.19
C ASP A 354 -20.44 11.46 5.51
N TYR A 355 -20.28 10.54 6.44
CA TYR A 355 -19.02 9.90 6.86
C TYR A 355 -19.24 8.42 7.14
N PHE A 356 -18.16 7.64 7.13
CA PHE A 356 -18.19 6.23 7.48
C PHE A 356 -17.95 6.04 8.98
N PRO A 357 -18.84 5.34 9.70
CA PRO A 357 -18.73 5.19 11.15
C PRO A 357 -17.55 4.33 11.55
N SER A 358 -17.02 4.54 12.76
CA SER A 358 -15.84 3.79 13.26
C SER A 358 -16.21 2.46 13.91
N HIS A 359 -17.43 2.31 14.43
CA HIS A 359 -17.86 1.10 15.12
C HIS A 359 -18.23 -0.01 14.14
N ALA A 360 -17.66 -1.20 14.32
CA ALA A 360 -17.76 -2.31 13.37
C ALA A 360 -19.22 -2.73 13.06
N ALA A 361 -20.12 -2.73 14.06
CA ALA A 361 -21.53 -3.05 13.83
C ALA A 361 -22.24 -1.98 13.00
N ASP A 362 -21.87 -0.70 13.15
CA ASP A 362 -22.43 0.38 12.36
C ASP A 362 -21.86 0.34 10.94
N GLN A 363 -20.56 0.04 10.79
CA GLN A 363 -19.94 -0.18 9.48
C GLN A 363 -20.62 -1.29 8.67
N ALA A 364 -21.06 -2.35 9.35
CA ALA A 364 -21.78 -3.46 8.72
C ALA A 364 -23.27 -3.15 8.41
N ALA A 365 -23.83 -2.13 9.06
CA ALA A 365 -25.25 -1.79 8.98
C ALA A 365 -25.55 -0.57 8.09
N VAL A 366 -24.53 0.13 7.58
CA VAL A 366 -24.76 1.26 6.67
C VAL A 366 -25.27 0.77 5.33
N GLU A 367 -26.26 1.49 4.78
CA GLU A 367 -26.79 1.27 3.45
C GLU A 367 -26.34 2.42 2.54
N PRO A 368 -25.73 2.16 1.35
CA PRO A 368 -25.26 3.21 0.47
C PRO A 368 -26.41 3.96 -0.20
N VAL A 369 -26.29 5.29 -0.26
CA VAL A 369 -27.18 6.15 -1.03
C VAL A 369 -26.49 6.52 -2.33
N TYR A 370 -27.11 6.16 -3.45
CA TYR A 370 -26.50 6.33 -4.77
C TYR A 370 -27.04 7.51 -5.54
N GLU A 371 -26.15 8.18 -6.26
CA GLU A 371 -26.45 9.00 -7.42
C GLU A 371 -26.10 8.19 -8.67
N THR A 372 -27.07 7.98 -9.56
CA THR A 372 -26.88 7.24 -10.81
C THR A 372 -26.74 8.23 -11.95
N MET A 373 -25.71 8.01 -12.78
CA MET A 373 -25.37 8.82 -13.95
C MET A 373 -25.47 7.98 -15.21
N GLU A 374 -25.71 8.65 -16.35
CA GLU A 374 -25.61 8.03 -17.67
C GLU A 374 -24.19 7.50 -17.90
N GLY A 375 -24.09 6.26 -18.36
CA GLY A 375 -22.83 5.65 -18.77
C GLY A 375 -22.40 6.07 -20.17
N TRP A 376 -21.43 5.35 -20.73
CA TRP A 376 -20.90 5.65 -22.08
C TRP A 376 -20.57 4.37 -22.84
N SER A 377 -20.81 4.40 -24.16
CA SER A 377 -20.54 3.27 -25.05
C SER A 377 -19.20 3.35 -25.77
N GLN A 378 -18.62 4.55 -25.89
CA GLN A 378 -17.32 4.75 -26.51
C GLN A 378 -16.22 4.29 -25.57
N SER A 379 -15.15 3.71 -26.11
CA SER A 379 -14.01 3.28 -25.31
C SER A 379 -13.21 4.48 -24.80
N THR A 380 -12.83 4.43 -23.53
CA THR A 380 -11.87 5.35 -22.91
C THR A 380 -10.45 4.78 -22.94
N ALA A 381 -10.30 3.48 -23.30
CA ALA A 381 -9.01 2.81 -23.32
C ALA A 381 -8.03 3.47 -24.29
N GLY A 382 -6.83 3.78 -23.81
CA GLY A 382 -5.78 4.43 -24.60
C GLY A 382 -5.93 5.94 -24.77
N ALA A 383 -6.94 6.58 -24.16
CA ALA A 383 -7.07 8.04 -24.17
C ALA A 383 -5.89 8.71 -23.45
N ARG A 384 -5.34 9.76 -24.09
CA ARG A 384 -4.17 10.51 -23.59
C ARG A 384 -4.44 12.00 -23.38
N SER A 385 -5.63 12.43 -23.74
CA SER A 385 -6.11 13.80 -23.53
C SER A 385 -7.58 13.81 -23.13
N TRP A 386 -8.04 14.91 -22.56
CA TRP A 386 -9.47 15.10 -22.25
C TRP A 386 -10.36 15.02 -23.50
N ALA A 387 -9.85 15.44 -24.65
CA ALA A 387 -10.60 15.43 -25.92
C ALA A 387 -10.88 14.00 -26.42
N ASP A 388 -10.12 13.02 -25.97
CA ASP A 388 -10.29 11.61 -26.34
C ASP A 388 -11.39 10.92 -25.54
N LEU A 389 -11.84 11.55 -24.43
CA LEU A 389 -12.83 10.97 -23.52
C LEU A 389 -14.27 11.28 -23.95
N PRO A 390 -15.20 10.32 -23.84
CA PRO A 390 -16.64 10.60 -24.00
C PRO A 390 -17.14 11.63 -23.00
N ALA A 391 -18.11 12.44 -23.38
CA ALA A 391 -18.65 13.50 -22.54
C ALA A 391 -19.19 12.97 -21.17
N GLN A 392 -19.82 11.80 -21.18
CA GLN A 392 -20.34 11.16 -19.95
C GLN A 392 -19.20 10.73 -19.02
N ALA A 393 -18.10 10.18 -19.56
CA ALA A 393 -16.93 9.85 -18.75
C ALA A 393 -16.31 11.11 -18.10
N ILE A 394 -16.24 12.22 -18.84
CA ILE A 394 -15.81 13.52 -18.30
C ILE A 394 -16.74 13.98 -17.19
N LYS A 395 -18.08 13.90 -17.38
CA LYS A 395 -19.07 14.26 -16.36
C LYS A 395 -18.89 13.40 -15.10
N TYR A 396 -18.67 12.09 -15.28
CA TYR A 396 -18.43 11.17 -14.15
C TYR A 396 -17.17 11.55 -13.36
N ILE A 397 -16.05 11.83 -14.03
CA ILE A 397 -14.81 12.26 -13.38
C ILE A 397 -15.03 13.58 -12.63
N ARG A 398 -15.70 14.57 -13.26
CA ARG A 398 -15.98 15.86 -12.61
C ARG A 398 -16.91 15.72 -11.42
N ARG A 399 -17.91 14.84 -11.52
CA ARG A 399 -18.78 14.56 -10.39
C ARG A 399 -18.05 13.92 -9.21
N ILE A 400 -17.12 13.02 -9.48
CA ILE A 400 -16.23 12.49 -8.45
C ILE A 400 -15.45 13.61 -7.76
N GLU A 401 -14.79 14.51 -8.52
CA GLU A 401 -14.04 15.65 -7.95
C GLU A 401 -14.90 16.50 -7.02
N GLU A 402 -16.13 16.83 -7.42
CA GLU A 402 -17.06 17.61 -6.63
C GLU A 402 -17.40 16.90 -5.31
N LEU A 403 -17.76 15.61 -5.38
CA LEU A 403 -18.21 14.82 -4.23
C LEU A 403 -17.10 14.56 -3.22
N ILE A 404 -15.88 14.28 -3.70
CA ILE A 404 -14.72 14.03 -2.82
C ILE A 404 -14.01 15.30 -2.39
N ARG A 405 -14.34 16.47 -2.99
CA ARG A 405 -13.73 17.78 -2.73
C ARG A 405 -12.21 17.79 -2.94
N CYS A 406 -11.75 17.02 -3.91
CA CYS A 406 -10.33 16.89 -4.24
C CYS A 406 -10.17 16.78 -5.76
N PRO A 407 -9.24 17.55 -6.39
CA PRO A 407 -9.09 17.53 -7.84
C PRO A 407 -8.50 16.21 -8.34
N VAL A 408 -8.91 15.79 -9.53
CA VAL A 408 -8.27 14.70 -10.25
C VAL A 408 -7.03 15.25 -10.97
N ALA A 409 -5.85 14.84 -10.52
CA ALA A 409 -4.56 15.26 -11.08
C ALA A 409 -4.13 14.38 -12.26
N LEU A 410 -4.56 13.12 -12.29
CA LEU A 410 -4.21 12.13 -13.32
C LEU A 410 -5.41 11.22 -13.60
N VAL A 411 -5.59 10.83 -14.88
CA VAL A 411 -6.55 9.78 -15.27
C VAL A 411 -5.80 8.69 -16.03
N SER A 412 -5.84 7.47 -15.50
CA SER A 412 -5.26 6.28 -16.13
C SER A 412 -6.35 5.52 -16.88
N THR A 413 -6.18 5.38 -18.19
CA THR A 413 -7.18 4.90 -19.14
C THR A 413 -6.93 3.49 -19.67
N SER A 414 -5.79 2.86 -19.27
CA SER A 414 -5.46 1.45 -19.55
C SER A 414 -4.34 0.98 -18.63
N PRO A 415 -3.96 -0.31 -18.65
CA PRO A 415 -2.76 -0.80 -17.97
C PRO A 415 -1.45 -0.20 -18.49
N GLU A 416 -1.43 0.22 -19.76
CA GLU A 416 -0.26 0.79 -20.42
C GLU A 416 0.15 2.11 -19.79
N ARG A 417 1.46 2.26 -19.54
CA ARG A 417 2.02 3.44 -18.88
C ARG A 417 1.74 4.75 -19.60
N ALA A 418 1.85 4.77 -20.93
CA ALA A 418 1.64 5.96 -21.76
C ALA A 418 0.17 6.43 -21.77
N ASP A 419 -0.77 5.55 -21.41
CA ASP A 419 -2.19 5.83 -21.43
C ASP A 419 -2.62 6.47 -20.11
N THR A 420 -2.11 7.69 -19.92
CA THR A 420 -2.35 8.52 -18.73
C THR A 420 -2.54 9.97 -19.14
N ILE A 421 -3.67 10.55 -18.77
CA ILE A 421 -3.96 11.97 -18.94
C ILE A 421 -3.41 12.72 -17.75
N LEU A 422 -2.44 13.59 -17.97
CA LEU A 422 -1.89 14.47 -16.95
C LEU A 422 -2.72 15.76 -16.90
N VAL A 423 -3.39 16.01 -15.78
CA VAL A 423 -4.19 17.22 -15.54
C VAL A 423 -3.40 18.22 -14.71
N ARG A 424 -2.74 17.74 -13.68
CA ARG A 424 -1.86 18.54 -12.81
C ARG A 424 -0.59 17.74 -12.52
N ASP A 425 0.55 18.37 -12.69
CA ASP A 425 1.85 17.75 -12.40
C ASP A 425 2.10 17.71 -10.89
N PRO A 426 2.22 16.50 -10.27
CA PRO A 426 2.49 16.38 -8.84
C PRO A 426 3.85 16.92 -8.40
N PHE A 427 4.83 17.05 -9.31
CA PHE A 427 6.15 17.61 -9.03
C PHE A 427 6.26 19.12 -9.35
N ALA A 428 5.22 19.73 -9.95
CA ALA A 428 5.19 21.17 -10.12
C ALA A 428 4.93 21.87 -8.78
N ASP A 429 5.57 23.02 -8.58
CA ASP A 429 5.37 23.87 -7.40
C ASP A 429 3.99 24.56 -7.44
#